data_4354846b7532a1a235cba68ee7f47575
#
_entry.id   4354846b7532a1a235cba68ee7f47575
#
_cell.length_a   1.000
_cell.length_b   1.000
_cell.length_c   1.000
_cell.angle_alpha   90.00
_cell.angle_beta   90.00
_cell.angle_gamma   90.00
#
_symmetry.space_group_name_H-M   'P 1'
#
loop_
_entity.id
_entity.type
_entity.pdbx_description
1 polymer ?
#
loop_
_entity_poly.entity_id
_entity_poly.type
_entity_poly.pdbx_seq_one_letter_code
_entity_poly.pdbx_strand_id
1 'polypeptide(L)'
;MNGLSIRAVRVSHIVPTTGFLVEDKTGTMAYSSDTAPTDRFWELVNKTRNLKAVICETSFPNELQDLANVSGHLTPQTLDTELRKLKRDVPVYLYGAKPRHFARIRAQVRALGRRRLAFLVQGKTYKF
;
A
#
# COMPACT_ATOMS: atom_id res chain seq x y z
N MET A 1 -9.98 6.04 21.07
CA MET A 1 -9.02 5.16 21.78
C MET A 1 -7.77 5.98 22.08
N ASN A 2 -7.59 6.41 23.29
CA ASN A 2 -6.37 7.09 23.81
C ASN A 2 -5.61 7.99 22.81
N GLY A 3 -6.29 8.89 22.11
CA GLY A 3 -5.67 9.79 21.15
C GLY A 3 -5.46 9.22 19.76
N LEU A 4 -5.94 8.01 19.47
CA LEU A 4 -5.99 7.44 18.12
C LEU A 4 -7.34 7.68 17.46
N SER A 5 -7.30 8.18 16.23
CA SER A 5 -8.46 8.27 15.35
C SER A 5 -8.25 7.33 14.16
N ILE A 6 -9.26 6.52 13.86
CA ILE A 6 -9.19 5.56 12.75
C ILE A 6 -10.34 5.86 11.81
N ARG A 7 -10.01 6.11 10.55
CA ARG A 7 -10.98 6.27 9.46
C ARG A 7 -10.89 5.09 8.52
N ALA A 8 -12.00 4.44 8.26
CA ALA A 8 -12.11 3.36 7.30
C ALA A 8 -12.43 3.91 5.92
N VAL A 9 -11.84 3.31 4.89
CA VAL A 9 -12.13 3.63 3.49
C VAL A 9 -12.23 2.34 2.69
N ARG A 10 -13.30 2.22 1.90
CA ARG A 10 -13.46 1.03 1.07
C ARG A 10 -12.40 0.99 -0.02
N VAL A 11 -11.82 -0.19 -0.21
CA VAL A 11 -10.87 -0.48 -1.31
C VAL A 11 -11.45 -1.55 -2.23
N SER A 12 -10.82 -1.77 -3.38
CA SER A 12 -11.31 -2.71 -4.39
C SER A 12 -10.72 -4.09 -4.14
N HIS A 13 -11.56 -5.02 -3.70
CA HIS A 13 -11.14 -6.40 -3.47
C HIS A 13 -12.30 -7.35 -3.77
N ILE A 14 -12.00 -8.66 -3.89
CA ILE A 14 -13.01 -9.69 -4.23
C ILE A 14 -14.06 -9.89 -3.12
N VAL A 15 -13.72 -9.50 -1.89
CA VAL A 15 -14.66 -9.44 -0.76
C VAL A 15 -14.68 -8.01 -0.23
N PRO A 16 -15.74 -7.59 0.48
CA PRO A 16 -15.77 -6.26 1.10
C PRO A 16 -14.54 -6.05 1.98
N THR A 17 -13.70 -5.08 1.62
CA THR A 17 -12.42 -4.82 2.27
C THR A 17 -12.25 -3.33 2.52
N THR A 18 -11.63 -3.01 3.63
CA THR A 18 -11.44 -1.64 4.10
C THR A 18 -9.96 -1.36 4.31
N GLY A 19 -9.48 -0.27 3.74
CA GLY A 19 -8.22 0.35 4.13
C GLY A 19 -8.46 1.29 5.31
N PHE A 20 -7.39 1.79 5.90
CA PHE A 20 -7.48 2.62 7.10
C PHE A 20 -6.53 3.81 7.04
N LEU A 21 -6.99 4.94 7.56
CA LEU A 21 -6.13 6.06 7.94
C LEU A 21 -6.10 6.10 9.46
N VAL A 22 -4.92 5.96 10.02
CA VAL A 22 -4.70 5.94 11.48
C VAL A 22 -3.96 7.20 11.86
N GLU A 23 -4.58 8.02 12.68
CA GLU A 23 -4.06 9.33 13.09
C GLU A 23 -3.84 9.38 14.60
N ASP A 24 -2.71 9.95 14.99
CA ASP A 24 -2.45 10.35 16.35
C ASP A 24 -1.95 11.81 16.39
N LYS A 25 -1.51 12.27 17.55
CA LYS A 25 -0.98 13.63 17.73
C LYS A 25 0.24 13.95 16.87
N THR A 26 0.94 12.94 16.34
CA THR A 26 2.17 13.12 15.54
C THR A 26 1.89 13.14 14.04
N GLY A 27 0.81 12.55 13.59
CA GLY A 27 0.43 12.51 12.18
C GLY A 27 -0.43 11.31 11.81
N THR A 28 -0.56 11.09 10.52
CA THR A 28 -1.42 10.04 9.97
C THR A 28 -0.62 9.04 9.15
N MET A 29 -0.92 7.76 9.33
CA MET A 29 -0.44 6.66 8.50
C MET A 29 -1.63 6.07 7.75
N ALA A 30 -1.46 5.80 6.45
CA ALA A 30 -2.46 5.16 5.62
C ALA A 30 -2.09 3.69 5.37
N TYR A 31 -3.08 2.81 5.41
CA TYR A 31 -2.92 1.37 5.21
C TYR A 31 -3.96 0.87 4.21
N SER A 32 -3.50 0.30 3.10
CA SER A 32 -4.41 -0.06 2.00
C SER A 32 -5.25 -1.30 2.28
N SER A 33 -4.83 -2.21 3.14
CA SER A 33 -5.31 -3.59 3.17
C SER A 33 -5.10 -4.28 1.80
N ASP A 34 -5.65 -5.46 1.60
CA ASP A 34 -5.59 -6.13 0.29
C ASP A 34 -6.45 -5.35 -0.71
N THR A 35 -5.89 -5.01 -1.85
CA THR A 35 -6.60 -4.24 -2.86
C THR A 35 -6.11 -4.49 -4.29
N ALA A 36 -7.04 -4.51 -5.22
CA ALA A 36 -6.79 -4.27 -6.63
C ALA A 36 -6.63 -2.75 -6.86
N PRO A 37 -6.43 -2.27 -8.09
CA PRO A 37 -6.45 -0.84 -8.38
C PRO A 37 -7.70 -0.17 -7.80
N THR A 38 -7.51 0.96 -7.11
CA THR A 38 -8.56 1.66 -6.37
C THR A 38 -8.33 3.17 -6.45
N ASP A 39 -9.39 3.96 -6.34
CA ASP A 39 -9.27 5.42 -6.44
C ASP A 39 -9.57 6.12 -5.11
N ARG A 40 -10.64 5.71 -4.43
CA ARG A 40 -11.11 6.38 -3.21
C ARG A 40 -10.06 6.44 -2.10
N PHE A 41 -9.28 5.38 -1.95
CA PHE A 41 -8.18 5.33 -0.99
C PHE A 41 -7.17 6.46 -1.25
N TRP A 42 -6.71 6.60 -2.49
CA TRP A 42 -5.72 7.63 -2.84
C TRP A 42 -6.28 9.04 -2.74
N GLU A 43 -7.55 9.23 -3.08
CA GLU A 43 -8.21 10.53 -2.90
C GLU A 43 -8.18 10.97 -1.42
N LEU A 44 -8.51 10.07 -0.50
CA LEU A 44 -8.48 10.36 0.93
C LEU A 44 -7.07 10.54 1.44
N VAL A 45 -6.13 9.71 1.01
CA VAL A 45 -4.71 9.83 1.36
C VAL A 45 -4.17 11.21 0.96
N ASN A 46 -4.48 11.66 -0.26
CA ASN A 46 -4.02 12.96 -0.76
C ASN A 46 -4.59 14.15 0.01
N LYS A 47 -5.77 14.01 0.58
CA LYS A 47 -6.45 15.05 1.38
C LYS A 47 -6.07 15.00 2.86
N THR A 48 -5.34 13.98 3.28
CA THR A 48 -5.01 13.77 4.69
C THR A 48 -3.98 14.77 5.16
N ARG A 49 -4.26 15.45 6.25
CA ARG A 49 -3.31 16.36 6.90
C ARG A 49 -2.21 15.55 7.59
N ASN A 50 -0.99 16.08 7.54
CA ASN A 50 0.15 15.51 8.26
C ASN A 50 0.36 14.00 7.98
N LEU A 51 0.23 13.61 6.71
CA LEU A 51 0.52 12.24 6.27
C LEU A 51 1.99 11.93 6.48
N LYS A 52 2.30 10.83 7.14
CA LYS A 52 3.67 10.39 7.48
C LYS A 52 4.15 9.23 6.65
N ALA A 53 3.27 8.31 6.29
CA ALA A 53 3.61 7.13 5.52
C ALA A 53 2.37 6.48 4.91
N VAL A 54 2.60 5.70 3.87
CA VAL A 54 1.58 4.81 3.30
C VAL A 54 2.11 3.38 3.37
N ILE A 55 1.28 2.47 3.81
CA ILE A 55 1.54 1.02 3.75
C ILE A 55 0.60 0.44 2.70
N CYS A 56 1.17 -0.17 1.67
CA CYS A 56 0.41 -0.68 0.52
C CYS A 56 0.79 -2.13 0.20
N GLU A 57 -0.18 -2.90 -0.27
CA GLU A 57 0.07 -4.27 -0.68
C GLU A 57 0.76 -4.36 -2.04
N THR A 58 1.50 -5.42 -2.26
CA THR A 58 1.89 -5.96 -3.57
C THR A 58 2.10 -7.46 -3.42
N SER A 59 1.29 -8.27 -4.06
CA SER A 59 1.14 -9.68 -3.69
C SER A 59 1.73 -10.65 -4.69
N PHE A 60 1.73 -10.33 -5.98
CA PHE A 60 2.16 -11.22 -7.05
C PHE A 60 3.16 -10.54 -7.97
N PRO A 61 4.04 -11.32 -8.65
CA PRO A 61 4.93 -10.75 -9.66
C PRO A 61 4.16 -10.37 -10.93
N ASN A 62 4.74 -9.52 -11.76
CA ASN A 62 4.11 -9.03 -13.00
C ASN A 62 3.63 -10.17 -13.92
N GLU A 63 4.36 -11.28 -13.96
CA GLU A 63 4.02 -12.46 -14.79
C GLU A 63 2.68 -13.09 -14.38
N LEU A 64 2.23 -12.86 -13.17
CA LEU A 64 0.96 -13.36 -12.64
C LEU A 64 -0.12 -12.26 -12.56
N GLN A 65 -0.09 -11.31 -13.48
CA GLN A 65 -1.05 -10.21 -13.49
C GLN A 65 -2.50 -10.70 -13.59
N ASP A 66 -2.77 -11.74 -14.38
CA ASP A 66 -4.13 -12.28 -14.52
C ASP A 66 -4.63 -12.84 -13.19
N LEU A 67 -3.75 -13.55 -12.46
CA LEU A 67 -4.09 -14.06 -11.13
C LEU A 67 -4.31 -12.92 -10.13
N ALA A 68 -3.48 -11.89 -10.18
CA ALA A 68 -3.65 -10.70 -9.36
C ALA A 68 -5.00 -10.03 -9.63
N ASN A 69 -5.38 -9.88 -10.89
CA ASN A 69 -6.66 -9.29 -11.28
C ASN A 69 -7.85 -10.10 -10.74
N VAL A 70 -7.82 -11.42 -10.91
CA VAL A 70 -8.91 -12.30 -10.47
C VAL A 70 -9.03 -12.33 -8.94
N SER A 71 -7.90 -12.28 -8.23
CA SER A 71 -7.86 -12.37 -6.76
C SER A 71 -7.93 -11.00 -6.06
N GLY A 72 -7.92 -9.90 -6.82
CA GLY A 72 -8.08 -8.55 -6.26
C GLY A 72 -6.82 -8.02 -5.59
N HIS A 73 -5.65 -8.23 -6.19
CA HIS A 73 -4.35 -7.82 -5.67
C HIS A 73 -3.55 -7.00 -6.68
N LEU A 74 -2.46 -6.40 -6.22
CA LEU A 74 -1.52 -5.65 -7.05
C LEU A 74 -0.28 -6.49 -7.39
N THR A 75 0.27 -6.21 -8.56
CA THR A 75 1.63 -6.57 -8.97
C THR A 75 2.51 -5.32 -8.94
N PRO A 76 3.83 -5.42 -9.05
CA PRO A 76 4.69 -4.23 -9.14
C PRO A 76 4.28 -3.25 -10.25
N GLN A 77 3.86 -3.72 -11.42
CA GLN A 77 3.42 -2.82 -12.50
C GLN A 77 2.11 -2.10 -12.19
N THR A 78 1.13 -2.76 -11.59
CA THR A 78 -0.12 -2.10 -11.20
C THR A 78 0.08 -1.24 -9.95
N LEU A 79 0.96 -1.65 -9.03
CA LEU A 79 1.40 -0.79 -7.93
C LEU A 79 1.99 0.52 -8.45
N ASP A 80 2.85 0.47 -9.47
CA ASP A 80 3.44 1.68 -10.06
C ASP A 80 2.36 2.63 -10.58
N THR A 81 1.35 2.10 -11.24
CA THR A 81 0.21 2.89 -11.71
C THR A 81 -0.57 3.50 -10.53
N GLU A 82 -0.79 2.72 -9.47
CA GLU A 82 -1.47 3.20 -8.27
C GLU A 82 -0.67 4.31 -7.58
N LEU A 83 0.65 4.15 -7.47
CA LEU A 83 1.51 5.16 -6.84
C LEU A 83 1.57 6.49 -7.58
N ARG A 84 1.23 6.52 -8.87
CA ARG A 84 1.06 7.77 -9.62
C ARG A 84 -0.11 8.62 -9.11
N LYS A 85 -1.06 8.00 -8.44
CA LYS A 85 -2.21 8.68 -7.83
C LYS A 85 -1.82 9.40 -6.54
N LEU A 86 -0.74 8.97 -5.89
CA LEU A 86 -0.23 9.60 -4.66
C LEU A 86 0.46 10.93 -4.99
N LYS A 87 -0.09 12.03 -4.47
CA LYS A 87 0.41 13.41 -4.68
C LYS A 87 1.19 13.94 -3.48
N ARG A 88 1.66 13.06 -2.61
CA ARG A 88 2.37 13.38 -1.38
C ARG A 88 3.76 12.75 -1.41
N ASP A 89 4.76 13.49 -0.94
CA ASP A 89 6.13 12.99 -0.83
C ASP A 89 6.34 12.38 0.55
N VAL A 90 5.94 11.13 0.70
CA VAL A 90 6.06 10.35 1.93
C VAL A 90 6.59 8.96 1.61
N PRO A 91 7.23 8.28 2.58
CA PRO A 91 7.64 6.90 2.36
C PRO A 91 6.44 5.98 2.14
N VAL A 92 6.62 5.03 1.22
CA VAL A 92 5.65 3.96 0.97
C VAL A 92 6.32 2.64 1.35
N TYR A 93 5.67 1.91 2.23
CA TYR A 93 6.12 0.58 2.67
C TYR A 93 5.21 -0.49 2.09
N LEU A 94 5.81 -1.57 1.62
CA LEU A 94 5.11 -2.66 0.96
C LEU A 94 5.02 -3.89 1.86
N TYR A 95 3.91 -4.60 1.75
CA TYR A 95 3.67 -5.86 2.42
C TYR A 95 2.85 -6.80 1.54
N GLY A 96 2.64 -8.02 2.00
CA GLY A 96 1.72 -8.98 1.38
C GLY A 96 2.30 -9.77 0.21
N ALA A 97 3.57 -9.56 -0.14
CA ALA A 97 4.21 -10.35 -1.18
C ALA A 97 4.16 -11.85 -0.82
N LYS A 98 3.63 -12.67 -1.74
CA LYS A 98 3.57 -14.11 -1.53
C LYS A 98 4.98 -14.66 -1.37
N PRO A 99 5.28 -15.41 -0.29
CA PRO A 99 6.65 -15.86 0.02
C PRO A 99 7.34 -16.57 -1.14
N ARG A 100 6.61 -17.41 -1.86
CA ARG A 100 7.10 -18.14 -3.04
C ARG A 100 7.65 -17.20 -4.11
N HIS A 101 7.11 -15.98 -4.24
CA HIS A 101 7.43 -15.03 -5.30
C HIS A 101 8.19 -13.80 -4.79
N PHE A 102 8.57 -13.77 -3.52
CA PHE A 102 9.12 -12.57 -2.90
C PHE A 102 10.35 -12.03 -3.62
N ALA A 103 11.32 -12.88 -3.94
CA ALA A 103 12.54 -12.47 -4.63
C ALA A 103 12.24 -11.81 -5.99
N ARG A 104 11.29 -12.37 -6.74
CA ARG A 104 10.88 -11.84 -8.04
C ARG A 104 10.15 -10.50 -7.90
N ILE A 105 9.20 -10.43 -6.99
CA ILE A 105 8.46 -9.20 -6.69
C ILE A 105 9.44 -8.09 -6.27
N ARG A 106 10.37 -8.39 -5.38
CA ARG A 106 11.38 -7.46 -4.90
C ARG A 106 12.24 -6.91 -6.05
N ALA A 107 12.68 -7.77 -6.95
CA ALA A 107 13.46 -7.35 -8.12
C ALA A 107 12.66 -6.42 -9.02
N GLN A 108 11.38 -6.73 -9.26
CA GLN A 108 10.50 -5.91 -10.08
C GLN A 108 10.17 -4.57 -9.43
N VAL A 109 9.99 -4.53 -8.11
CA VAL A 109 9.80 -3.28 -7.37
C VAL A 109 11.05 -2.40 -7.47
N ARG A 110 12.24 -2.99 -7.33
CA ARG A 110 13.50 -2.25 -7.52
C ARG A 110 13.63 -1.67 -8.92
N ALA A 111 13.21 -2.42 -9.93
CA ALA A 111 13.25 -1.98 -11.32
C ALA A 111 12.36 -0.76 -11.61
N LEU A 112 11.38 -0.46 -10.74
CA LEU A 112 10.57 0.75 -10.87
C LEU A 112 11.38 2.03 -10.65
N GLY A 113 12.53 1.96 -9.97
CA GLY A 113 13.39 3.10 -9.72
C GLY A 113 12.78 4.18 -8.82
N ARG A 114 11.76 3.84 -8.03
CA ARG A 114 11.09 4.81 -7.15
C ARG A 114 11.87 5.02 -5.86
N ARG A 115 11.99 6.28 -5.47
CA ARG A 115 12.55 6.68 -4.18
C ARG A 115 11.53 6.43 -3.07
N ARG A 116 12.03 6.17 -1.85
CA ARG A 116 11.21 6.02 -0.64
C ARG A 116 10.17 4.90 -0.74
N LEU A 117 10.49 3.84 -1.49
CA LEU A 117 9.67 2.65 -1.63
C LEU A 117 10.47 1.44 -1.11
N ALA A 118 9.96 0.77 -0.09
CA ALA A 118 10.64 -0.36 0.55
C ALA A 118 9.64 -1.36 1.11
N PHE A 119 10.06 -2.62 1.23
CA PHE A 119 9.25 -3.64 1.92
C PHE A 119 9.37 -3.50 3.44
N LEU A 120 8.26 -3.71 4.12
CA LEU A 120 8.28 -3.91 5.57
C LEU A 120 9.08 -5.18 5.90
N VAL A 121 9.84 -5.12 6.96
CA VAL A 121 10.62 -6.25 7.46
C VAL A 121 9.92 -6.81 8.70
N GLN A 122 9.62 -8.10 8.67
CA GLN A 122 8.98 -8.78 9.80
C GLN A 122 9.81 -8.64 11.07
N GLY A 123 9.15 -8.31 12.16
CA GLY A 123 9.78 -8.12 13.47
C GLY A 123 10.41 -6.75 13.69
N LYS A 124 10.51 -5.91 12.66
CA LYS A 124 11.06 -4.56 12.79
C LYS A 124 9.97 -3.58 13.23
N THR A 125 10.31 -2.70 14.16
CA THR A 125 9.43 -1.58 14.56
C THR A 125 9.74 -0.35 13.71
N TYR A 126 8.70 0.32 13.25
CA TYR A 126 8.81 1.56 12.47
C TYR A 126 8.18 2.71 13.26
N LYS A 127 8.81 3.88 13.20
CA LYS A 127 8.28 5.13 13.76
C LYS A 127 8.13 6.15 12.63
N PHE A 128 7.01 6.84 12.60
CA PHE A 128 6.69 7.82 11.56
C PHE A 128 6.52 9.23 12.12
#